data_00b77883b8e0af2b48f832ec1aa22a4d
#
_entry.id   00b77883b8e0af2b48f832ec1aa22a4d
#
_cell.length_a   1.000
_cell.length_b   1.000
_cell.length_c   1.000
_cell.angle_alpha   90.00
_cell.angle_beta   90.00
_cell.angle_gamma   90.00
#
_symmetry.space_group_name_H-M   'P 1'
#
loop_
_entity.id
_entity.type
_entity.pdbx_description
1 polymer ?
#
loop_
_entity_poly.entity_id
_entity_poly.type
_entity_poly.pdbx_seq_one_letter_code
_entity_poly.pdbx_strand_id
1 'polypeptide(L)'
;MTNQEPASILLIDDHPMLRTGVKQLVSMAPDITVVGEASNGEQGIELAEALDPDLILLDLNMPGMNGLETLDKLREKSLSGRVVVFSVSNHEEDVVTALK
;
A
#
# COMPACT_ATOMS: atom_id res chain seq x y z
N MET A 1 10.81 -25.01 8.43
CA MET A 1 10.64 -24.51 8.61
C MET A 1 9.80 -24.01 8.91
N THR A 2 9.86 -23.57 9.08
CA THR A 2 8.95 -22.98 9.52
C THR A 2 7.92 -22.68 8.72
N ASN A 3 6.79 -22.73 9.06
CA ASN A 3 5.67 -22.39 8.42
C ASN A 3 5.46 -20.98 8.48
N GLN A 4 5.80 -20.32 7.50
CA GLN A 4 5.68 -18.91 7.47
C GLN A 4 4.45 -18.51 6.77
N GLU A 5 3.69 -17.65 7.37
CA GLU A 5 2.52 -17.12 6.72
C GLU A 5 2.95 -16.11 5.68
N PRO A 6 2.20 -15.95 4.60
CA PRO A 6 2.53 -14.96 3.60
C PRO A 6 2.53 -13.55 4.20
N ALA A 7 3.41 -12.73 3.69
CA ALA A 7 3.42 -11.32 4.09
C ALA A 7 2.17 -10.65 3.56
N SER A 8 1.52 -9.86 4.41
CA SER A 8 0.26 -9.22 4.04
C SER A 8 0.50 -7.82 3.52
N ILE A 9 -0.19 -7.48 2.43
CA ILE A 9 -0.03 -6.18 1.77
C ILE A 9 -1.37 -5.48 1.70
N LEU A 10 -1.36 -4.20 2.04
CA LEU A 10 -2.50 -3.31 1.83
C LEU A 10 -2.14 -2.36 0.70
N LEU A 11 -3.02 -2.24 -0.28
CA LEU A 11 -2.83 -1.31 -1.40
C LEU A 11 -3.68 -0.08 -1.19
N ILE A 12 -3.07 1.10 -1.23
CA ILE A 12 -3.79 2.36 -1.15
C ILE A 12 -3.51 3.12 -2.44
N ASP A 13 -4.47 3.11 -3.36
CA ASP A 13 -4.26 3.61 -4.70
C ASP A 13 -5.62 3.81 -5.35
N ASP A 14 -5.82 4.94 -5.99
CA ASP A 14 -7.09 5.23 -6.64
C ASP A 14 -7.10 4.83 -8.12
N HIS A 15 -6.09 4.11 -8.58
CA HIS A 15 -6.02 3.66 -9.97
C HIS A 15 -6.39 2.18 -10.07
N PRO A 16 -7.60 1.86 -10.51
CA PRO A 16 -8.02 0.46 -10.50
C PRO A 16 -7.13 -0.46 -11.34
N MET A 17 -6.62 0.05 -12.46
CA MET A 17 -5.78 -0.80 -13.31
C MET A 17 -4.46 -1.11 -12.64
N LEU A 18 -3.91 -0.14 -11.93
CA LEU A 18 -2.67 -0.37 -11.22
C LEU A 18 -2.88 -1.37 -10.08
N ARG A 19 -3.99 -1.24 -9.36
CA ARG A 19 -4.30 -2.20 -8.30
C ARG A 19 -4.44 -3.60 -8.87
N THR A 20 -5.14 -3.72 -10.01
CA THR A 20 -5.30 -5.02 -10.65
C THR A 20 -3.94 -5.60 -11.04
N GLY A 21 -3.07 -4.78 -11.62
CA GLY A 21 -1.75 -5.24 -12.01
C GLY A 21 -0.92 -5.71 -10.83
N VAL A 22 -0.95 -4.95 -9.75
CA VAL A 22 -0.20 -5.34 -8.55
C VAL A 22 -0.74 -6.64 -7.99
N LYS A 23 -2.08 -6.77 -7.94
CA LYS A 23 -2.66 -8.01 -7.43
C LYS A 23 -2.26 -9.21 -8.27
N GLN A 24 -2.19 -9.03 -9.59
CA GLN A 24 -1.77 -10.12 -10.44
C GLN A 24 -0.32 -10.51 -10.19
N LEU A 25 0.55 -9.53 -10.03
CA LEU A 25 1.94 -9.82 -9.73
C LEU A 25 2.08 -10.53 -8.39
N VAL A 26 1.35 -10.06 -7.40
CA VAL A 26 1.43 -10.64 -6.06
C VAL A 26 0.89 -12.07 -6.07
N SER A 27 -0.13 -12.33 -6.89
CA SER A 27 -0.71 -13.68 -6.92
C SER A 27 0.28 -14.72 -7.43
N MET A 28 1.35 -14.29 -8.09
CA MET A 28 2.36 -15.20 -8.58
C MET A 28 3.43 -15.48 -7.54
N ALA A 29 3.39 -14.78 -6.41
CA ALA A 29 4.37 -14.98 -5.36
C ALA A 29 3.70 -15.65 -4.16
N PRO A 30 4.12 -16.86 -3.80
CA PRO A 30 3.40 -17.59 -2.74
C PRO A 30 3.62 -17.02 -1.35
N ASP A 31 4.61 -16.17 -1.16
CA ASP A 31 4.90 -15.63 0.16
C ASP A 31 4.30 -14.25 0.38
N ILE A 32 3.44 -13.77 -0.52
CA ILE A 32 2.83 -12.45 -0.40
C ILE A 32 1.35 -12.57 -0.69
N THR A 33 0.54 -11.84 0.05
CA THR A 33 -0.90 -11.83 -0.22
C THR A 33 -1.45 -10.42 0.00
N VAL A 34 -2.38 -10.00 -0.86
CA VAL A 34 -3.05 -8.72 -0.71
C VAL A 34 -4.24 -8.94 0.22
N VAL A 35 -4.24 -8.27 1.35
CA VAL A 35 -5.30 -8.45 2.35
C VAL A 35 -6.32 -7.32 2.31
N GLY A 36 -6.05 -6.25 1.57
CA GLY A 36 -7.01 -5.16 1.47
C GLY A 36 -6.63 -4.18 0.39
N GLU A 37 -7.60 -3.41 -0.05
CA GLU A 37 -7.40 -2.36 -1.04
C GLU A 37 -8.20 -1.16 -0.62
N ALA A 38 -7.61 0.01 -0.79
CA ALA A 38 -8.29 1.26 -0.52
C ALA A 38 -8.12 2.18 -1.71
N SER A 39 -9.16 2.92 -2.04
CA SER A 39 -9.12 3.85 -3.15
C SER A 39 -8.87 5.28 -2.71
N ASN A 40 -8.70 5.52 -1.43
CA ASN A 40 -8.36 6.85 -0.93
C ASN A 40 -7.64 6.69 0.40
N GLY A 41 -7.09 7.80 0.89
CA GLY A 41 -6.27 7.77 2.09
C GLY A 41 -7.05 7.43 3.34
N GLU A 42 -8.27 7.96 3.46
CA GLU A 42 -9.06 7.72 4.67
C GLU A 42 -9.39 6.24 4.81
N GLN A 43 -9.83 5.65 3.73
CA GLN A 43 -10.12 4.22 3.73
C GLN A 43 -8.87 3.41 4.01
N GLY A 44 -7.74 3.86 3.45
CA GLY A 44 -6.48 3.19 3.66
C GLY A 44 -6.06 3.18 5.11
N ILE A 45 -6.23 4.30 5.79
CA ILE A 45 -5.87 4.40 7.20
C ILE A 45 -6.75 3.47 8.04
N GLU A 46 -8.05 3.43 7.75
CA GLU A 46 -8.95 2.55 8.47
C GLU A 46 -8.55 1.09 8.30
N LEU A 47 -8.23 0.71 7.07
CA LEU A 47 -7.85 -0.67 6.81
C LEU A 47 -6.50 -1.00 7.42
N ALA A 48 -5.58 -0.04 7.41
CA ALA A 48 -4.28 -0.26 8.02
C ALA A 48 -4.41 -0.54 9.52
N GLU A 49 -5.28 0.19 10.18
CA GLU A 49 -5.49 -0.04 11.60
C GLU A 49 -6.18 -1.37 11.86
N ALA A 50 -7.14 -1.72 11.01
CA ALA A 50 -7.90 -2.96 11.22
C ALA A 50 -7.06 -4.19 10.88
N LEU A 51 -6.23 -4.12 9.86
CA LEU A 51 -5.52 -5.28 9.36
C LEU A 51 -4.07 -5.37 9.81
N ASP A 52 -3.48 -4.23 10.16
CA ASP A 52 -2.06 -4.11 10.52
C ASP A 52 -1.19 -4.95 9.57
N PRO A 53 -1.20 -4.62 8.29
CA PRO A 53 -0.49 -5.43 7.30
C PRO A 53 1.01 -5.31 7.44
N ASP A 54 1.72 -6.28 6.88
CA ASP A 54 3.18 -6.26 6.91
C ASP A 54 3.74 -5.16 6.03
N LEU A 55 3.01 -4.81 4.96
CA LEU A 55 3.48 -3.82 4.01
C LEU A 55 2.28 -3.01 3.50
N ILE A 56 2.45 -1.71 3.42
CA ILE A 56 1.46 -0.82 2.83
C ILE A 56 2.08 -0.19 1.59
N LEU A 57 1.46 -0.40 0.44
CA LEU A 57 1.86 0.29 -0.78
C LEU A 57 0.97 1.49 -0.95
N LEU A 58 1.56 2.67 -0.92
CA LEU A 58 0.82 3.92 -0.90
C LEU A 58 1.15 4.75 -2.12
N ASP A 59 0.12 5.12 -2.86
CA ASP A 59 0.26 6.01 -4.00
C ASP A 59 0.21 7.46 -3.51
N LEU A 60 1.19 8.24 -3.86
CA LEU A 60 1.22 9.66 -3.48
C LEU A 60 0.28 10.51 -4.30
N ASN A 61 -0.14 10.01 -5.46
CA ASN A 61 -0.94 10.81 -6.38
C ASN A 61 -2.40 10.45 -6.28
N MET A 62 -3.05 10.82 -5.19
CA MET A 62 -4.46 10.54 -5.00
C MET A 62 -5.22 11.83 -4.76
N PRO A 63 -6.46 11.93 -5.26
CA PRO A 63 -7.28 13.10 -4.96
C PRO A 63 -7.77 13.07 -3.52
N GLY A 64 -8.22 14.21 -3.04
CA GLY A 64 -8.72 14.31 -1.68
C GLY A 64 -7.57 14.33 -0.70
N MET A 65 -7.61 13.46 0.31
CA MET A 65 -6.47 13.32 1.21
C MET A 65 -5.32 12.77 0.40
N ASN A 66 -4.29 13.57 0.21
CA ASN A 66 -3.22 13.17 -0.69
C ASN A 66 -2.30 12.16 0.00
N GLY A 67 -1.38 11.62 -0.80
CA GLY A 67 -0.50 10.58 -0.30
C GLY A 67 0.36 11.02 0.86
N LEU A 68 0.82 12.28 0.86
CA LEU A 68 1.66 12.75 1.95
C LEU A 68 0.89 12.85 3.26
N GLU A 69 -0.35 13.34 3.19
CA GLU A 69 -1.19 13.38 4.39
C GLU A 69 -1.47 11.97 4.90
N THR A 70 -1.74 11.06 3.98
CA THR A 70 -1.98 9.67 4.34
C THR A 70 -0.75 9.09 5.03
N LEU A 71 0.42 9.34 4.47
CA LEU A 71 1.66 8.84 5.04
C LEU A 71 1.86 9.37 6.45
N ASP A 72 1.63 10.68 6.65
CA ASP A 72 1.80 11.28 7.97
C ASP A 72 0.87 10.62 8.98
N LYS A 73 -0.38 10.41 8.59
CA LYS A 73 -1.33 9.79 9.51
C LYS A 73 -1.00 8.35 9.79
N LEU A 74 -0.50 7.62 8.80
CA LEU A 74 -0.07 6.25 9.02
C LEU A 74 1.10 6.20 10.00
N ARG A 75 2.00 7.16 9.90
CA ARG A 75 3.16 7.19 10.78
C ARG A 75 2.80 7.53 12.22
N GLU A 76 1.69 8.21 12.42
CA GLU A 76 1.22 8.50 13.77
C GLU A 76 0.62 7.27 14.44
N LYS A 77 0.28 6.25 13.66
CA LYS A 77 -0.30 5.04 14.21
C LYS A 77 0.83 4.07 14.60
N SER A 78 0.53 3.22 15.53
CA SER A 78 1.52 2.23 15.97
C SER A 78 1.39 0.99 15.12
N LEU A 79 1.79 1.10 13.87
CA LEU A 79 1.67 -0.01 12.93
C LEU A 79 2.98 -0.77 12.86
N SER A 80 2.87 -2.08 12.68
CA SER A 80 4.05 -2.95 12.62
C SER A 80 4.70 -2.95 11.26
N GLY A 81 3.92 -2.69 10.21
CA GLY A 81 4.42 -2.86 8.85
C GLY A 81 5.16 -1.66 8.33
N ARG A 82 5.75 -1.85 7.17
CA ARG A 82 6.47 -0.79 6.47
C ARG A 82 5.56 -0.15 5.43
N VAL A 83 5.85 1.11 5.14
CA VAL A 83 5.13 1.82 4.10
C VAL A 83 6.08 2.07 2.95
N VAL A 84 5.70 1.62 1.76
CA VAL A 84 6.43 1.89 0.53
C VAL A 84 5.59 2.85 -0.27
N VAL A 85 6.17 3.98 -0.61
CA VAL A 85 5.47 5.05 -1.28
C VAL A 85 5.87 5.07 -2.73
N PHE A 86 4.91 5.23 -3.62
CA PHE A 86 5.22 5.34 -5.04
C PHE A 86 4.39 6.47 -5.64
N SER A 87 4.81 6.90 -6.83
CA SER A 87 4.12 7.97 -7.52
C SER A 87 4.15 7.67 -9.00
N VAL A 88 2.98 7.69 -9.63
CA VAL A 88 2.89 7.51 -11.06
C VAL A 88 2.60 8.88 -11.64
N SER A 89 3.48 9.37 -12.49
CA SER A 89 3.28 10.67 -13.06
C SER A 89 2.94 10.53 -14.53
N ASN A 90 2.48 11.62 -15.11
CA ASN A 90 2.19 11.64 -16.53
C ASN A 90 3.46 11.63 -17.36
N HIS A 91 4.58 11.87 -16.75
CA HIS A 91 5.85 11.65 -17.40
C HIS A 91 6.14 10.18 -17.25
N GLU A 92 7.06 9.69 -17.97
CA GLU A 92 7.25 8.27 -18.00
C GLU A 92 8.00 7.73 -16.82
N GLU A 93 8.28 8.51 -15.84
CA GLU A 93 9.04 8.01 -14.73
C GLU A 93 8.17 7.65 -13.58
N ASP A 94 8.35 6.46 -13.07
CA ASP A 94 7.70 6.03 -11.87
C ASP A 94 8.70 6.11 -10.75
N VAL A 95 8.32 6.75 -9.67
CA VAL A 95 9.20 6.90 -8.55
C VAL A 95 8.71 6.04 -7.41
N VAL A 96 9.55 5.16 -6.94
CA VAL A 96 9.23 4.30 -5.81
C VAL A 96 10.23 4.60 -4.72
N THR A 97 9.74 4.96 -3.55
CA THR A 97 10.60 5.29 -2.45
C THR A 97 10.15 4.53 -1.21
N ALA A 98 11.06 3.88 -0.56
CA ALA A 98 10.75 3.17 0.68
C ALA A 98 11.02 4.12 1.85
N LEU A 99 10.03 4.25 2.71
CA LEU A 99 10.14 5.09 3.89
C LEU A 99 9.96 4.21 5.13
N LYS A 100 10.66 4.55 6.15
CA LYS A 100 10.62 3.74 7.38
C LYS A 100 9.97 4.47 8.51
#